data_fde870f2c915b6ae23a2012fc1ee880f
#
_entry.id   fde870f2c915b6ae23a2012fc1ee880f
#
_cell.length_a   1.000
_cell.length_b   1.000
_cell.length_c   1.000
_cell.angle_alpha   90.00
_cell.angle_beta   90.00
_cell.angle_gamma   90.00
#
_symmetry.space_group_name_H-M   'P 1'
#
loop_
_entity.id
_entity.type
_entity.pdbx_description
1 polymer ?
#
loop_
_entity_poly.entity_id
_entity_poly.type
_entity_poly.pdbx_seq_one_letter_code
_entity_poly.pdbx_strand_id
1 'polypeptide(L)'
;MRKKIDYATRYIKTILGKNFIPAVPIYILGILQSLESVKQSSENYSLHGFYYEHLINNALFHAVDNQKNIGFYRKFLTKLCYGFFYENRKSVSIDEFDEFHTKYCEEHDVYNIGKTEVKSTLKKSKLLLFDPEVTFGHKYVYYFFVAKYIADNLDKEDIQEIVKKLCKRIFKNEFANIIMFITHLSKSPMIINELINNANDIFREYEPNKLEDEIEDINKLIQDIPQKIITDIDVDKERDDQLKLEAELEEKQKEFDEDNTNYTYFSLDDDVAGIDLLAKMNLALKSIDLLGQLGIKYWGELESGDKFEIVSAAYKLGLRTLSFNLGFLLENKDEIIEHIKKIIIDKYIKDKSEEWDPALNKDKVAISTSNFIISWSYLLSIAIIRRISFSVGDENLKPTFDKILDANPYNSYKLINASIELNYPNIPYDILKQYSTEMKDNRMCHMILRDLVIYHMYRFDVDYTTRAKINSLNLGLTMDKQRYIQGSSQIKR
;
A
#
# COMPACT_ATOMS: atom_id res chain seq x y z
N MET A 1 -12.90 -13.76 20.62
CA MET A 1 -12.01 -14.75 20.02
C MET A 1 -11.89 -14.56 18.52
N ARG A 2 -13.00 -14.53 17.72
CA ARG A 2 -12.99 -14.28 16.26
C ARG A 2 -12.24 -13.00 15.84
N LYS A 3 -12.48 -11.84 16.48
CA LYS A 3 -11.78 -10.57 16.16
C LYS A 3 -10.24 -10.66 16.23
N LYS A 4 -9.70 -11.46 17.15
CA LYS A 4 -8.25 -11.69 17.26
C LYS A 4 -7.72 -12.57 16.12
N ILE A 5 -8.51 -13.56 15.70
CA ILE A 5 -8.17 -14.46 14.59
C ILE A 5 -8.17 -13.66 13.27
N ASP A 6 -9.18 -12.82 13.04
CA ASP A 6 -9.30 -11.98 11.83
C ASP A 6 -8.16 -10.96 11.74
N TYR A 7 -7.78 -10.36 12.86
CA TYR A 7 -6.63 -9.46 12.93
C TYR A 7 -5.32 -10.20 12.59
N ALA A 8 -5.07 -11.33 13.25
CA ALA A 8 -3.89 -12.14 13.00
C ALA A 8 -3.82 -12.63 11.55
N THR A 9 -4.96 -13.06 10.99
CA THR A 9 -5.03 -13.52 9.59
C THR A 9 -4.69 -12.41 8.61
N ARG A 10 -5.25 -11.20 8.78
CA ARG A 10 -4.91 -10.05 7.93
C ARG A 10 -3.44 -9.67 8.05
N TYR A 11 -2.94 -9.60 9.28
CA TYR A 11 -1.55 -9.26 9.54
C TYR A 11 -0.59 -10.26 8.89
N ILE A 12 -0.88 -11.57 9.02
CA ILE A 12 -0.12 -12.63 8.36
C ILE A 12 -0.18 -12.47 6.83
N LYS A 13 -1.37 -12.28 6.26
CA LYS A 13 -1.53 -12.08 4.81
C LYS A 13 -0.80 -10.85 4.31
N THR A 14 -0.82 -9.74 5.03
CA THR A 14 -0.09 -8.52 4.67
C THR A 14 1.42 -8.74 4.65
N ILE A 15 1.96 -9.51 5.59
CA ILE A 15 3.39 -9.84 5.65
C ILE A 15 3.77 -10.83 4.55
N LEU A 16 2.99 -11.90 4.38
CA LEU A 16 3.24 -12.94 3.37
C LEU A 16 2.92 -12.45 1.95
N GLY A 17 1.90 -11.61 1.79
CA GLY A 17 1.41 -11.11 0.50
C GLY A 17 2.42 -10.31 -0.31
N LYS A 18 3.47 -9.77 0.33
CA LYS A 18 4.55 -9.05 -0.36
C LYS A 18 5.66 -9.96 -0.93
N ASN A 19 5.47 -11.27 -0.97
CA ASN A 19 6.43 -12.28 -1.44
C ASN A 19 7.84 -12.22 -0.83
N PHE A 20 8.00 -11.56 0.32
CA PHE A 20 9.29 -11.48 1.00
C PHE A 20 9.55 -12.69 1.88
N ILE A 21 8.50 -13.32 2.38
CA ILE A 21 8.55 -14.50 3.25
C ILE A 21 7.69 -15.59 2.63
N PRO A 22 8.22 -16.81 2.45
CA PRO A 22 7.42 -17.93 2.01
C PRO A 22 6.35 -18.28 3.06
N ALA A 23 5.15 -18.65 2.61
CA ALA A 23 4.02 -19.04 3.46
C ALA A 23 4.23 -20.44 4.08
N VAL A 24 5.31 -20.62 4.83
CA VAL A 24 5.61 -21.85 5.55
C VAL A 24 5.24 -21.76 7.04
N PRO A 25 4.81 -22.86 7.67
CA PRO A 25 4.27 -22.85 9.04
C PRO A 25 5.18 -22.18 10.07
N ILE A 26 6.49 -22.33 9.96
CA ILE A 26 7.46 -21.77 10.92
C ILE A 26 7.42 -20.22 10.94
N TYR A 27 7.27 -19.59 9.76
CA TYR A 27 7.18 -18.14 9.67
C TYR A 27 5.82 -17.63 10.15
N ILE A 28 4.73 -18.34 9.83
CA ILE A 28 3.39 -18.03 10.32
C ILE A 28 3.36 -18.11 11.87
N LEU A 29 3.97 -19.11 12.45
CA LEU A 29 4.09 -19.24 13.91
C LEU A 29 4.93 -18.10 14.51
N GLY A 30 6.04 -17.73 13.88
CA GLY A 30 6.86 -16.60 14.31
C GLY A 30 6.09 -15.27 14.28
N ILE A 31 5.28 -15.04 13.23
CA ILE A 31 4.38 -13.88 13.15
C ILE A 31 3.35 -13.90 14.28
N LEU A 32 2.70 -15.03 14.53
CA LEU A 32 1.73 -15.18 15.61
C LEU A 32 2.34 -14.94 16.99
N GLN A 33 3.54 -15.47 17.25
CA GLN A 33 4.27 -15.24 18.49
C GLN A 33 4.63 -13.77 18.69
N SER A 34 5.04 -13.08 17.63
CA SER A 34 5.32 -11.64 17.70
C SER A 34 4.04 -10.83 17.99
N LEU A 35 2.91 -11.21 17.40
CA LEU A 35 1.60 -10.58 17.67
C LEU A 35 1.11 -10.80 19.11
N GLU A 36 1.43 -11.96 19.71
CA GLU A 36 1.09 -12.24 21.11
C GLU A 36 1.96 -11.44 22.09
N SER A 37 3.23 -11.20 21.75
CA SER A 37 4.17 -10.43 22.58
C SER A 37 3.95 -8.91 22.51
N VAL A 38 3.40 -8.40 21.40
CA VAL A 38 3.04 -6.99 21.24
C VAL A 38 1.61 -6.79 21.73
N LYS A 39 1.43 -6.17 22.89
CA LYS A 39 0.10 -5.74 23.36
C LYS A 39 -0.56 -4.89 22.29
N GLN A 40 -1.74 -5.32 21.86
CA GLN A 40 -2.64 -4.72 20.87
C GLN A 40 -2.49 -3.20 20.76
N SER A 41 -1.73 -2.74 19.82
CA SER A 41 -1.75 -1.37 19.35
C SER A 41 -1.76 -1.40 17.83
N SER A 42 -2.86 -0.91 17.28
CA SER A 42 -3.11 -0.52 15.88
C SER A 42 -2.49 -1.39 14.78
N GLU A 43 -3.27 -1.64 13.74
CA GLU A 43 -2.93 -2.33 12.48
C GLU A 43 -1.80 -1.59 11.72
N ASN A 44 -0.56 -1.57 12.22
CA ASN A 44 0.48 -0.72 11.70
C ASN A 44 1.46 -1.46 10.80
N TYR A 45 1.54 -1.02 9.56
CA TYR A 45 2.59 -1.35 8.59
C TYR A 45 4.03 -1.12 9.12
N SER A 46 4.20 -0.30 10.16
CA SER A 46 5.50 -0.03 10.80
C SER A 46 6.12 -1.24 11.48
N LEU A 47 5.34 -2.27 11.77
CA LEU A 47 5.81 -3.52 12.37
C LEU A 47 6.58 -4.42 11.38
N HIS A 48 6.51 -4.17 10.06
CA HIS A 48 7.18 -5.01 9.07
C HIS A 48 8.71 -5.03 9.24
N GLY A 49 9.34 -3.86 9.37
CA GLY A 49 10.77 -3.78 9.56
C GLY A 49 11.25 -4.51 10.81
N PHE A 50 10.54 -4.31 11.94
CA PHE A 50 10.82 -4.99 13.20
C PHE A 50 10.67 -6.51 13.07
N TYR A 51 9.63 -6.96 12.37
CA TYR A 51 9.36 -8.37 12.17
C TYR A 51 10.45 -9.07 11.36
N TYR A 52 10.89 -8.46 10.24
CA TYR A 52 11.99 -9.01 9.44
C TYR A 52 13.32 -9.03 10.19
N GLU A 53 13.60 -7.99 10.98
CA GLU A 53 14.78 -7.98 11.86
C GLU A 53 14.72 -9.12 12.87
N HIS A 54 13.53 -9.35 13.47
CA HIS A 54 13.33 -10.47 14.39
C HIS A 54 13.56 -11.83 13.72
N LEU A 55 13.05 -12.03 12.50
CA LEU A 55 13.29 -13.28 11.75
C LEU A 55 14.78 -13.51 11.48
N ILE A 56 15.52 -12.49 11.04
CA ILE A 56 16.96 -12.57 10.78
C ILE A 56 17.70 -12.91 12.07
N ASN A 57 17.38 -12.22 13.17
CA ASN A 57 18.01 -12.46 14.46
C ASN A 57 17.75 -13.87 14.97
N ASN A 58 16.52 -14.37 14.87
CA ASN A 58 16.18 -15.74 15.24
C ASN A 58 16.90 -16.77 14.38
N ALA A 59 16.98 -16.55 13.06
CA ALA A 59 17.70 -17.44 12.15
C ALA A 59 19.19 -17.55 12.51
N LEU A 60 19.82 -16.42 12.82
CA LEU A 60 21.21 -16.40 13.30
C LEU A 60 21.35 -17.04 14.68
N PHE A 61 20.45 -16.72 15.62
CA PHE A 61 20.49 -17.24 16.98
C PHE A 61 20.45 -18.78 17.03
N HIS A 62 19.64 -19.41 16.16
CA HIS A 62 19.55 -20.88 16.09
C HIS A 62 20.65 -21.54 15.25
N ALA A 63 21.35 -20.79 14.41
CA ALA A 63 22.37 -21.33 13.53
C ALA A 63 23.78 -21.20 14.09
N VAL A 64 24.05 -20.15 14.87
CA VAL A 64 25.36 -19.82 15.45
C VAL A 64 25.60 -20.64 16.71
N ASP A 65 26.62 -21.46 16.74
CA ASP A 65 26.92 -22.32 17.90
C ASP A 65 27.39 -21.48 19.10
N ASN A 66 28.24 -20.47 18.87
CA ASN A 66 28.66 -19.54 19.92
C ASN A 66 27.97 -18.19 19.76
N GLN A 67 27.01 -17.92 20.63
CA GLN A 67 26.16 -16.70 20.57
C GLN A 67 26.97 -15.38 20.59
N LYS A 68 28.19 -15.38 21.11
CA LYS A 68 29.11 -14.21 21.07
C LYS A 68 29.48 -13.82 19.63
N ASN A 69 29.38 -14.76 18.70
CA ASN A 69 29.75 -14.54 17.29
C ASN A 69 28.61 -13.93 16.46
N ILE A 70 27.39 -13.78 16.98
CA ILE A 70 26.26 -13.20 16.23
C ILE A 70 26.61 -11.81 15.68
N GLY A 71 27.31 -10.98 16.44
CA GLY A 71 27.77 -9.66 16.01
C GLY A 71 28.66 -9.71 14.77
N PHE A 72 29.54 -10.71 14.69
CA PHE A 72 30.37 -10.97 13.51
C PHE A 72 29.50 -11.25 12.29
N TYR A 73 28.59 -12.22 12.37
CA TYR A 73 27.73 -12.59 11.24
C TYR A 73 26.87 -11.42 10.76
N ARG A 74 26.31 -10.62 11.67
CA ARG A 74 25.55 -9.42 11.31
C ARG A 74 26.41 -8.40 10.54
N LYS A 75 27.60 -8.10 11.04
CA LYS A 75 28.50 -7.12 10.40
C LYS A 75 29.04 -7.63 9.06
N PHE A 76 29.40 -8.93 9.01
CA PHE A 76 29.82 -9.61 7.79
C PHE A 76 28.75 -9.53 6.69
N LEU A 77 27.50 -9.92 7.01
CA LEU A 77 26.38 -9.83 6.08
C LEU A 77 26.10 -8.40 5.66
N THR A 78 26.20 -7.43 6.58
CA THR A 78 26.00 -6.02 6.27
C THR A 78 26.97 -5.53 5.19
N LYS A 79 28.27 -5.84 5.33
CA LYS A 79 29.28 -5.47 4.33
C LYS A 79 29.13 -6.25 3.02
N LEU A 80 28.84 -7.55 3.11
CA LEU A 80 28.63 -8.41 1.94
C LEU A 80 27.45 -7.92 1.10
N CYS A 81 26.29 -7.69 1.71
CA CYS A 81 25.08 -7.25 1.02
C CYS A 81 25.25 -5.87 0.37
N TYR A 82 25.93 -4.96 1.06
CA TYR A 82 26.23 -3.64 0.49
C TYR A 82 27.21 -3.74 -0.69
N GLY A 83 28.19 -4.63 -0.65
CA GLY A 83 29.08 -4.92 -1.80
C GLY A 83 28.27 -5.39 -3.01
N PHE A 84 27.34 -6.32 -2.85
CA PHE A 84 26.43 -6.76 -3.92
C PHE A 84 25.60 -5.60 -4.47
N PHE A 85 25.05 -4.76 -3.59
CA PHE A 85 24.25 -3.60 -3.96
C PHE A 85 25.08 -2.59 -4.78
N TYR A 86 26.27 -2.26 -4.31
CA TYR A 86 27.16 -1.29 -4.96
C TYR A 86 27.61 -1.75 -6.34
N GLU A 87 27.89 -3.05 -6.50
CA GLU A 87 28.29 -3.67 -7.77
C GLU A 87 27.09 -4.07 -8.66
N ASN A 88 25.85 -3.79 -8.22
CA ASN A 88 24.60 -4.21 -8.88
C ASN A 88 24.55 -5.71 -9.20
N ARG A 89 25.01 -6.55 -8.28
CA ARG A 89 25.08 -8.01 -8.40
C ARG A 89 24.03 -8.68 -7.51
N LYS A 90 23.57 -9.87 -7.93
CA LYS A 90 22.59 -10.68 -7.16
C LYS A 90 23.18 -11.99 -6.66
N SER A 91 24.36 -12.36 -7.16
CA SER A 91 25.10 -13.56 -6.77
C SER A 91 26.60 -13.33 -6.90
N VAL A 92 27.38 -14.15 -6.21
CA VAL A 92 28.83 -14.26 -6.38
C VAL A 92 29.23 -15.74 -6.42
N SER A 93 30.36 -16.04 -7.03
CA SER A 93 30.92 -17.39 -6.97
C SER A 93 31.35 -17.74 -5.55
N ILE A 94 31.52 -19.05 -5.27
CA ILE A 94 32.01 -19.51 -3.97
C ILE A 94 33.41 -19.01 -3.70
N ASP A 95 34.25 -18.88 -4.73
CA ASP A 95 35.61 -18.40 -4.61
C ASP A 95 35.65 -16.89 -4.25
N GLU A 96 34.81 -16.06 -4.91
CA GLU A 96 34.69 -14.64 -4.56
C GLU A 96 34.16 -14.44 -3.13
N PHE A 97 33.24 -15.29 -2.68
CA PHE A 97 32.80 -15.28 -1.28
C PHE A 97 33.95 -15.60 -0.32
N ASP A 98 34.78 -16.59 -0.66
CA ASP A 98 35.93 -16.98 0.14
C ASP A 98 37.02 -15.89 0.18
N GLU A 99 37.22 -15.19 -0.92
CA GLU A 99 38.11 -14.01 -0.98
C GLU A 99 37.54 -12.87 -0.13
N PHE A 100 36.25 -12.58 -0.24
CA PHE A 100 35.59 -11.58 0.59
C PHE A 100 35.73 -11.91 2.08
N HIS A 101 35.50 -13.17 2.48
CA HIS A 101 35.68 -13.60 3.86
C HIS A 101 37.11 -13.37 4.35
N THR A 102 38.14 -13.75 3.54
CA THR A 102 39.53 -13.57 3.88
C THR A 102 39.84 -12.10 4.14
N LYS A 103 39.49 -11.25 3.17
CA LYS A 103 39.70 -9.80 3.27
C LYS A 103 38.97 -9.19 4.46
N TYR A 104 37.72 -9.61 4.72
CA TYR A 104 36.96 -9.14 5.86
C TYR A 104 37.64 -9.50 7.20
N CYS A 105 38.14 -10.73 7.33
CA CYS A 105 38.77 -11.19 8.53
C CYS A 105 40.14 -10.48 8.77
N GLU A 106 40.89 -10.22 7.71
CA GLU A 106 42.15 -9.43 7.77
C GLU A 106 41.85 -7.97 8.20
N GLU A 107 40.84 -7.33 7.61
CA GLU A 107 40.46 -5.94 7.96
C GLU A 107 39.95 -5.77 9.41
N HIS A 108 39.50 -6.84 10.05
CA HIS A 108 38.87 -6.79 11.38
C HIS A 108 39.63 -7.61 12.43
N ASP A 109 40.81 -8.10 12.11
CA ASP A 109 41.66 -8.95 12.99
C ASP A 109 40.88 -10.17 13.56
N VAL A 110 40.06 -10.82 12.73
CA VAL A 110 39.26 -11.99 13.12
C VAL A 110 39.95 -13.26 12.61
N TYR A 111 40.51 -14.05 13.52
CA TYR A 111 41.30 -15.26 13.18
C TYR A 111 40.62 -16.57 13.64
N ASN A 112 39.55 -16.49 14.42
CA ASN A 112 38.95 -17.63 15.09
C ASN A 112 37.65 -18.11 14.43
N ILE A 113 37.23 -17.54 13.30
CA ILE A 113 36.00 -17.91 12.57
C ILE A 113 36.40 -18.26 11.13
N GLY A 114 36.40 -19.55 10.82
CA GLY A 114 36.87 -20.06 9.53
C GLY A 114 35.79 -20.00 8.43
N LYS A 115 36.25 -20.00 7.16
CA LYS A 115 35.36 -19.99 5.97
C LYS A 115 34.29 -21.09 6.00
N THR A 116 34.70 -22.31 6.39
CA THR A 116 33.81 -23.47 6.46
C THR A 116 32.71 -23.28 7.51
N GLU A 117 33.07 -22.72 8.67
CA GLU A 117 32.11 -22.39 9.73
C GLU A 117 31.13 -21.34 9.26
N VAL A 118 31.60 -20.25 8.60
CA VAL A 118 30.71 -19.19 8.09
C VAL A 118 29.75 -19.73 7.06
N LYS A 119 30.23 -20.51 6.07
CA LYS A 119 29.35 -21.13 5.06
C LYS A 119 28.31 -22.05 5.71
N SER A 120 28.73 -22.91 6.63
CA SER A 120 27.84 -23.85 7.33
C SER A 120 26.75 -23.10 8.11
N THR A 121 27.13 -22.09 8.87
CA THR A 121 26.21 -21.27 9.68
C THR A 121 25.21 -20.50 8.80
N LEU A 122 25.69 -19.83 7.74
CA LEU A 122 24.82 -19.05 6.85
C LEU A 122 23.91 -19.94 6.00
N LYS A 123 24.34 -21.16 5.65
CA LYS A 123 23.50 -22.17 5.02
C LYS A 123 22.45 -22.72 6.00
N LYS A 124 22.84 -23.07 7.25
CA LYS A 124 21.96 -23.56 8.31
C LYS A 124 20.88 -22.53 8.67
N SER A 125 21.23 -21.24 8.73
CA SER A 125 20.28 -20.14 8.96
C SER A 125 19.37 -19.85 7.75
N LYS A 126 19.64 -20.41 6.58
CA LYS A 126 18.97 -20.11 5.30
C LYS A 126 19.04 -18.64 4.90
N LEU A 127 19.96 -17.86 5.46
CA LEU A 127 20.17 -16.48 5.04
C LEU A 127 20.91 -16.41 3.70
N LEU A 128 21.86 -17.34 3.47
CA LEU A 128 22.51 -17.53 2.17
C LEU A 128 22.34 -18.97 1.67
N LEU A 129 22.27 -19.12 0.36
CA LEU A 129 22.32 -20.38 -0.38
C LEU A 129 23.68 -20.49 -1.08
N PHE A 130 24.20 -21.72 -1.21
CA PHE A 130 25.53 -22.00 -1.76
C PHE A 130 25.42 -23.12 -2.82
N ASP A 131 24.59 -22.91 -3.86
CA ASP A 131 24.41 -23.88 -4.94
C ASP A 131 23.71 -23.26 -6.16
N PRO A 132 24.37 -23.13 -7.33
CA PRO A 132 25.81 -23.28 -7.60
C PRO A 132 26.63 -22.05 -7.16
N GLU A 133 25.99 -20.93 -6.96
CA GLU A 133 26.56 -19.65 -6.53
C GLU A 133 26.04 -19.27 -5.14
N VAL A 134 26.67 -18.29 -4.55
CA VAL A 134 26.21 -17.70 -3.29
C VAL A 134 25.12 -16.68 -3.59
N THR A 135 23.91 -16.95 -3.13
CA THR A 135 22.72 -16.11 -3.29
C THR A 135 22.01 -15.91 -1.95
N PHE A 136 21.06 -14.98 -1.91
CA PHE A 136 20.26 -14.76 -0.69
C PHE A 136 19.13 -15.77 -0.60
N GLY A 137 18.93 -16.37 0.56
CA GLY A 137 17.82 -17.28 0.82
C GLY A 137 16.45 -16.60 0.64
N HIS A 138 16.39 -15.32 0.97
CA HIS A 138 15.19 -14.49 0.80
C HIS A 138 15.58 -13.04 0.46
N LYS A 139 14.81 -12.40 -0.43
CA LYS A 139 15.05 -11.01 -0.86
C LYS A 139 15.11 -10.01 0.31
N TYR A 140 14.30 -10.20 1.35
CA TYR A 140 14.28 -9.31 2.51
C TYR A 140 15.59 -9.31 3.30
N VAL A 141 16.36 -10.41 3.29
CA VAL A 141 17.67 -10.50 3.94
C VAL A 141 18.64 -9.50 3.29
N TYR A 142 18.66 -9.53 1.97
CA TYR A 142 19.48 -8.60 1.18
C TYR A 142 19.07 -7.15 1.46
N TYR A 143 17.77 -6.82 1.32
CA TYR A 143 17.27 -5.45 1.52
C TYR A 143 17.56 -4.93 2.93
N PHE A 144 17.36 -5.78 3.95
CA PHE A 144 17.62 -5.42 5.33
C PHE A 144 19.09 -5.08 5.58
N PHE A 145 20.02 -5.91 5.10
CA PHE A 145 21.45 -5.68 5.36
C PHE A 145 22.03 -4.54 4.52
N VAL A 146 21.54 -4.32 3.30
CA VAL A 146 21.85 -3.10 2.53
C VAL A 146 21.38 -1.86 3.29
N ALA A 147 20.12 -1.88 3.74
CA ALA A 147 19.56 -0.78 4.53
C ALA A 147 20.33 -0.56 5.84
N LYS A 148 20.75 -1.64 6.50
CA LYS A 148 21.56 -1.58 7.72
C LYS A 148 22.91 -0.89 7.47
N TYR A 149 23.61 -1.22 6.37
CA TYR A 149 24.83 -0.53 6.01
C TYR A 149 24.63 0.96 5.78
N ILE A 150 23.60 1.31 5.01
CA ILE A 150 23.24 2.70 4.71
C ILE A 150 22.90 3.43 6.01
N ALA A 151 22.05 2.86 6.87
CA ALA A 151 21.63 3.46 8.13
C ALA A 151 22.82 3.69 9.10
N ASP A 152 23.77 2.76 9.14
CA ASP A 152 24.98 2.87 9.97
C ASP A 152 26.01 3.90 9.47
N ASN A 153 25.86 4.42 8.23
CA ASN A 153 26.82 5.32 7.58
C ASN A 153 26.15 6.58 7.01
N LEU A 154 24.99 6.99 7.51
CA LEU A 154 24.24 8.16 7.03
C LEU A 154 24.96 9.50 7.23
N ASP A 155 26.02 9.54 8.03
CA ASP A 155 26.90 10.67 8.21
C ASP A 155 27.80 10.96 7.00
N LYS A 156 27.96 9.99 6.09
CA LYS A 156 28.81 10.10 4.90
C LYS A 156 28.05 10.70 3.72
N GLU A 157 28.64 11.66 3.03
CA GLU A 157 28.02 12.37 1.90
C GLU A 157 27.66 11.43 0.73
N ASP A 158 28.55 10.47 0.41
CA ASP A 158 28.31 9.48 -0.64
C ASP A 158 27.08 8.60 -0.34
N ILE A 159 26.88 8.23 0.93
CA ILE A 159 25.71 7.47 1.38
C ILE A 159 24.44 8.33 1.32
N GLN A 160 24.54 9.61 1.68
CA GLN A 160 23.40 10.53 1.56
C GLN A 160 22.95 10.68 0.10
N GLU A 161 23.90 10.76 -0.85
CA GLU A 161 23.57 10.78 -2.28
C GLU A 161 22.92 9.47 -2.75
N ILE A 162 23.35 8.32 -2.24
CA ILE A 162 22.71 7.04 -2.51
C ILE A 162 21.26 7.05 -2.00
N VAL A 163 20.98 7.56 -0.80
CA VAL A 163 19.63 7.67 -0.26
C VAL A 163 18.75 8.55 -1.14
N LYS A 164 19.24 9.72 -1.59
CA LYS A 164 18.50 10.60 -2.52
C LYS A 164 18.18 9.88 -3.83
N LYS A 165 19.14 9.15 -4.40
CA LYS A 165 18.92 8.34 -5.60
C LYS A 165 17.88 7.25 -5.37
N LEU A 166 17.92 6.54 -4.25
CA LEU A 166 16.95 5.52 -3.88
C LEU A 166 15.54 6.11 -3.77
N CYS A 167 15.38 7.24 -3.05
CA CYS A 167 14.09 7.90 -2.87
C CYS A 167 13.43 8.30 -4.20
N LYS A 168 14.20 8.72 -5.20
CA LYS A 168 13.69 9.03 -6.54
C LYS A 168 13.30 7.80 -7.36
N ARG A 169 13.67 6.60 -6.92
CA ARG A 169 13.50 5.33 -7.65
C ARG A 169 12.68 4.28 -6.92
N ILE A 170 11.90 4.70 -5.91
CA ILE A 170 11.06 3.77 -5.13
C ILE A 170 9.93 3.13 -5.95
N PHE A 171 9.68 3.54 -7.21
CA PHE A 171 8.84 2.78 -8.13
C PHE A 171 9.37 1.35 -8.32
N LYS A 172 10.69 1.11 -8.21
CA LYS A 172 11.29 -0.20 -8.16
C LYS A 172 11.15 -0.82 -6.76
N ASN A 173 10.58 -2.02 -6.68
CA ASN A 173 10.28 -2.70 -5.42
C ASN A 173 11.51 -2.88 -4.52
N GLU A 174 12.66 -3.19 -5.09
CA GLU A 174 13.93 -3.31 -4.36
C GLU A 174 14.25 -2.03 -3.58
N PHE A 175 14.23 -0.89 -4.26
CA PHE A 175 14.59 0.40 -3.65
C PHE A 175 13.55 0.88 -2.64
N ALA A 176 12.27 0.66 -2.90
CA ALA A 176 11.22 0.95 -1.94
C ALA A 176 11.41 0.16 -0.63
N ASN A 177 11.77 -1.12 -0.73
CA ASN A 177 12.00 -1.96 0.45
C ASN A 177 13.28 -1.58 1.19
N ILE A 178 14.36 -1.23 0.48
CA ILE A 178 15.57 -0.71 1.12
C ILE A 178 15.25 0.57 1.89
N ILE A 179 14.53 1.54 1.29
CA ILE A 179 14.11 2.77 1.98
C ILE A 179 13.21 2.45 3.17
N MET A 180 12.25 1.55 3.05
CA MET A 180 11.41 1.10 4.17
C MET A 180 12.27 0.58 5.34
N PHE A 181 13.29 -0.25 5.07
CA PHE A 181 14.20 -0.72 6.12
C PHE A 181 15.10 0.39 6.66
N ILE A 182 15.60 1.31 5.83
CA ILE A 182 16.37 2.46 6.31
C ILE A 182 15.52 3.29 7.28
N THR A 183 14.27 3.59 6.94
CA THR A 183 13.35 4.32 7.83
C THR A 183 13.00 3.52 9.09
N HIS A 184 13.11 2.20 9.06
CA HIS A 184 12.99 1.37 10.26
C HIS A 184 14.23 1.46 11.16
N LEU A 185 15.40 1.45 10.58
CA LEU A 185 16.70 1.39 11.29
C LEU A 185 17.22 2.77 11.72
N SER A 186 16.78 3.84 11.08
CA SER A 186 17.25 5.20 11.34
C SER A 186 16.11 6.21 11.31
N LYS A 187 16.14 7.14 12.28
CA LYS A 187 15.20 8.27 12.42
C LYS A 187 15.74 9.54 11.76
N SER A 188 16.58 9.42 10.75
CA SER A 188 17.23 10.57 10.13
C SER A 188 16.23 11.55 9.53
N PRO A 189 16.21 12.83 9.97
CA PRO A 189 15.36 13.87 9.38
C PRO A 189 15.65 14.04 7.88
N MET A 190 16.88 13.77 7.45
CA MET A 190 17.29 13.87 6.05
C MET A 190 16.44 12.93 5.16
N ILE A 191 16.17 11.70 5.60
CA ILE A 191 15.38 10.73 4.83
C ILE A 191 13.92 11.18 4.75
N ILE A 192 13.38 11.67 5.87
CA ILE A 192 12.01 12.19 5.94
C ILE A 192 11.85 13.36 4.98
N ASN A 193 12.76 14.33 5.04
CA ASN A 193 12.74 15.49 4.17
C ASN A 193 12.89 15.11 2.69
N GLU A 194 13.75 14.15 2.35
CA GLU A 194 13.91 13.70 0.99
C GLU A 194 12.65 13.03 0.45
N LEU A 195 11.96 12.22 1.26
CA LEU A 195 10.68 11.62 0.87
C LEU A 195 9.58 12.68 0.69
N ILE A 196 9.51 13.69 1.55
CA ILE A 196 8.57 14.80 1.41
C ILE A 196 8.88 15.61 0.14
N ASN A 197 10.14 15.93 -0.12
CA ASN A 197 10.56 16.66 -1.31
C ASN A 197 10.19 15.92 -2.59
N ASN A 198 10.51 14.62 -2.66
CA ASN A 198 10.13 13.78 -3.78
C ASN A 198 8.60 13.70 -3.96
N ALA A 199 7.85 13.56 -2.87
CA ALA A 199 6.40 13.58 -2.94
C ALA A 199 5.85 14.91 -3.44
N ASN A 200 6.51 16.02 -3.11
CA ASN A 200 6.14 17.35 -3.60
C ASN A 200 6.47 17.58 -5.08
N ASP A 201 7.48 16.88 -5.61
CA ASP A 201 7.87 17.00 -7.02
C ASP A 201 7.02 16.14 -7.96
N ILE A 202 6.47 15.00 -7.48
CA ILE A 202 5.63 14.14 -8.29
C ILE A 202 4.30 14.83 -8.59
N PHE A 203 3.95 14.94 -9.89
CA PHE A 203 2.75 15.63 -10.37
C PHE A 203 2.61 17.06 -9.84
N ARG A 204 3.73 17.77 -9.64
CA ARG A 204 3.75 19.15 -9.09
C ARG A 204 3.02 20.16 -9.96
N GLU A 205 2.85 19.86 -11.24
CA GLU A 205 2.11 20.63 -12.23
C GLU A 205 0.58 20.61 -11.99
N TYR A 206 0.09 19.73 -11.13
CA TYR A 206 -1.32 19.58 -10.79
C TYR A 206 -1.58 20.06 -9.35
N GLU A 207 -2.69 20.78 -9.15
CA GLU A 207 -3.18 21.07 -7.81
C GLU A 207 -3.86 19.86 -7.20
N PRO A 208 -3.84 19.69 -5.85
CA PRO A 208 -4.59 18.64 -5.18
C PRO A 208 -6.09 18.71 -5.49
N ASN A 209 -6.68 17.64 -5.99
CA ASN A 209 -8.08 17.58 -6.37
C ASN A 209 -9.00 17.81 -5.15
N LYS A 210 -9.91 18.75 -5.25
CA LYS A 210 -10.85 19.10 -4.18
C LYS A 210 -12.13 18.27 -4.25
N LEU A 211 -12.41 17.63 -5.39
CA LEU A 211 -13.68 17.00 -5.74
C LEU A 211 -14.85 17.98 -5.65
N GLU A 212 -14.67 19.17 -6.19
CA GLU A 212 -15.66 20.24 -6.26
C GLU A 212 -15.91 20.63 -7.73
N ASP A 213 -15.46 21.79 -8.17
CA ASP A 213 -15.67 22.30 -9.54
C ASP A 213 -14.96 21.42 -10.58
N GLU A 214 -13.85 20.78 -10.22
CA GLU A 214 -13.06 19.92 -11.12
C GLU A 214 -13.81 18.70 -11.63
N ILE A 215 -14.88 18.30 -10.95
CA ILE A 215 -15.74 17.16 -11.32
C ILE A 215 -17.17 17.57 -11.73
N GLU A 216 -17.41 18.86 -11.97
CA GLU A 216 -18.74 19.36 -12.34
C GLU A 216 -19.29 18.67 -13.58
N ASP A 217 -18.47 18.48 -14.62
CA ASP A 217 -18.89 17.80 -15.85
C ASP A 217 -19.21 16.32 -15.62
N ILE A 218 -18.50 15.66 -14.71
CA ILE A 218 -18.82 14.27 -14.31
C ILE A 218 -20.13 14.24 -13.55
N ASN A 219 -20.35 15.18 -12.63
CA ASN A 219 -21.60 15.28 -11.87
C ASN A 219 -22.84 15.55 -12.79
N LYS A 220 -22.66 16.30 -13.89
CA LYS A 220 -23.71 16.50 -14.90
C LYS A 220 -24.07 15.21 -15.66
N LEU A 221 -23.12 14.31 -15.85
CA LEU A 221 -23.36 13.01 -16.48
C LEU A 221 -24.12 12.04 -15.57
N ILE A 222 -24.00 12.19 -14.25
CA ILE A 222 -24.71 11.34 -13.28
C ILE A 222 -26.16 11.84 -13.19
N GLN A 223 -27.09 11.18 -13.89
CA GLN A 223 -28.50 11.59 -13.91
C GLN A 223 -29.19 11.31 -12.57
N ASP A 224 -29.02 10.07 -12.06
CA ASP A 224 -29.58 9.61 -10.79
C ASP A 224 -28.57 8.76 -10.03
N ILE A 225 -28.54 8.92 -8.70
CA ILE A 225 -27.76 8.03 -7.82
C ILE A 225 -28.58 6.75 -7.63
N PRO A 226 -28.13 5.59 -8.14
CA PRO A 226 -28.88 4.35 -7.98
C PRO A 226 -29.07 4.01 -6.51
N GLN A 227 -30.29 3.71 -6.09
CA GLN A 227 -30.53 3.21 -4.75
C GLN A 227 -29.88 1.83 -4.59
N LYS A 228 -29.11 1.67 -3.53
CA LYS A 228 -28.56 0.35 -3.15
C LYS A 228 -29.39 -0.24 -2.02
N ILE A 229 -29.97 -1.41 -2.27
CA ILE A 229 -30.67 -2.20 -1.26
C ILE A 229 -29.60 -3.05 -0.54
N ILE A 230 -29.43 -2.78 0.74
CA ILE A 230 -28.55 -3.63 1.57
C ILE A 230 -29.42 -4.81 2.02
N THR A 231 -29.21 -5.95 1.37
CA THR A 231 -29.76 -7.23 1.81
C THR A 231 -28.99 -7.72 3.05
N ASP A 232 -29.54 -8.73 3.72
CA ASP A 232 -28.87 -9.35 4.88
C ASP A 232 -27.49 -9.86 4.43
N ILE A 233 -26.45 -9.20 4.92
CA ILE A 233 -25.10 -9.45 4.49
C ILE A 233 -24.52 -10.48 5.45
N ASP A 234 -24.14 -11.63 4.91
CA ASP A 234 -23.23 -12.53 5.58
C ASP A 234 -21.83 -11.87 5.57
N VAL A 235 -21.55 -11.12 6.64
CA VAL A 235 -20.29 -10.37 6.81
C VAL A 235 -19.08 -11.30 6.68
N ASP A 236 -19.20 -12.55 7.12
CA ASP A 236 -18.11 -13.52 7.04
C ASP A 236 -17.87 -13.92 5.57
N LYS A 237 -18.93 -14.14 4.79
CA LYS A 237 -18.83 -14.48 3.37
C LYS A 237 -18.31 -13.31 2.52
N GLU A 238 -18.84 -12.12 2.70
CA GLU A 238 -18.40 -10.91 1.97
C GLU A 238 -16.93 -10.60 2.28
N ARG A 239 -16.50 -10.78 3.53
CA ARG A 239 -15.10 -10.63 3.92
C ARG A 239 -14.22 -11.66 3.23
N ASP A 240 -14.65 -12.90 3.13
CA ASP A 240 -13.91 -13.96 2.43
C ASP A 240 -13.81 -13.68 0.92
N ASP A 241 -14.87 -13.17 0.31
CA ASP A 241 -14.88 -12.82 -1.11
C ASP A 241 -14.02 -11.58 -1.38
N GLN A 242 -14.02 -10.58 -0.49
CA GLN A 242 -13.09 -9.44 -0.58
C GLN A 242 -11.62 -9.87 -0.40
N LEU A 243 -11.34 -10.76 0.55
CA LEU A 243 -9.98 -11.28 0.75
C LEU A 243 -9.49 -12.08 -0.47
N LYS A 244 -10.37 -12.80 -1.16
CA LYS A 244 -10.05 -13.47 -2.42
C LYS A 244 -9.74 -12.47 -3.52
N LEU A 245 -10.59 -11.45 -3.67
CA LEU A 245 -10.39 -10.39 -4.67
C LEU A 245 -9.08 -9.62 -4.41
N GLU A 246 -8.79 -9.26 -3.16
CA GLU A 246 -7.53 -8.63 -2.78
C GLU A 246 -6.32 -9.54 -3.10
N ALA A 247 -6.42 -10.85 -2.83
CA ALA A 247 -5.38 -11.82 -3.16
C ALA A 247 -5.17 -11.95 -4.68
N GLU A 248 -6.25 -11.98 -5.47
CA GLU A 248 -6.17 -12.01 -6.95
C GLU A 248 -5.57 -10.73 -7.52
N LEU A 249 -5.92 -9.56 -6.96
CA LEU A 249 -5.35 -8.27 -7.35
C LEU A 249 -3.86 -8.20 -6.98
N GLU A 250 -3.47 -8.69 -5.81
CA GLU A 250 -2.07 -8.79 -5.41
C GLU A 250 -1.29 -9.75 -6.30
N GLU A 251 -1.87 -10.87 -6.71
CA GLU A 251 -1.24 -11.84 -7.61
C GLU A 251 -1.03 -11.24 -9.00
N LYS A 252 -2.03 -10.57 -9.55
CA LYS A 252 -1.91 -9.82 -10.82
C LYS A 252 -0.90 -8.68 -10.73
N GLN A 253 -0.81 -7.99 -9.61
CA GLN A 253 0.19 -6.95 -9.40
C GLN A 253 1.60 -7.52 -9.31
N LYS A 254 1.76 -8.74 -8.76
CA LYS A 254 3.04 -9.46 -8.74
C LYS A 254 3.46 -9.91 -10.14
N GLU A 255 2.55 -10.52 -10.91
CA GLU A 255 2.78 -10.88 -12.31
C GLU A 255 3.18 -9.65 -13.11
N PHE A 256 2.48 -8.53 -12.92
CA PHE A 256 2.79 -7.25 -13.57
C PHE A 256 4.16 -6.69 -13.15
N ASP A 257 4.55 -6.80 -11.87
CA ASP A 257 5.85 -6.36 -11.36
C ASP A 257 6.99 -7.30 -11.81
N GLU A 258 6.71 -8.59 -12.05
CA GLU A 258 7.68 -9.58 -12.57
C GLU A 258 7.81 -9.52 -14.10
N ASP A 259 6.73 -9.30 -14.83
CA ASP A 259 6.71 -9.20 -16.31
C ASP A 259 7.18 -7.83 -16.82
N ASN A 260 7.26 -6.82 -15.97
CA ASN A 260 7.71 -5.48 -16.35
C ASN A 260 9.25 -5.46 -16.51
N THR A 261 9.73 -6.21 -17.50
CA THR A 261 11.13 -6.42 -17.83
C THR A 261 11.91 -5.12 -18.08
N ASN A 262 11.21 -4.02 -18.44
CA ASN A 262 11.83 -2.71 -18.69
C ASN A 262 12.52 -2.11 -17.45
N TYR A 263 12.11 -2.49 -16.22
CA TYR A 263 12.69 -1.97 -14.98
C TYR A 263 13.49 -3.00 -14.18
N THR A 264 13.57 -4.26 -14.63
CA THR A 264 14.32 -5.31 -13.92
C THR A 264 15.82 -4.99 -13.85
N TYR A 265 16.33 -4.34 -14.89
CA TYR A 265 17.75 -3.96 -15.01
C TYR A 265 18.04 -2.49 -14.65
N PHE A 266 17.03 -1.72 -14.19
CA PHE A 266 17.19 -0.31 -13.85
C PHE A 266 18.14 -0.15 -12.66
N SER A 267 19.24 0.58 -12.85
CA SER A 267 20.27 0.81 -11.83
C SER A 267 20.05 2.13 -11.07
N LEU A 268 20.87 2.37 -10.04
CA LEU A 268 20.87 3.65 -9.32
C LEU A 268 21.31 4.83 -10.19
N ASP A 269 22.06 4.57 -11.25
CA ASP A 269 22.65 5.60 -12.11
C ASP A 269 21.83 5.89 -13.36
N ASP A 270 20.75 5.11 -13.60
CA ASP A 270 19.87 5.36 -14.74
C ASP A 270 19.09 6.67 -14.57
N ASP A 271 18.81 7.34 -15.70
CA ASP A 271 18.05 8.59 -15.69
C ASP A 271 16.59 8.34 -15.33
N VAL A 272 16.07 9.10 -14.37
CA VAL A 272 14.66 9.07 -13.96
C VAL A 272 13.79 10.12 -14.65
N ALA A 273 14.40 11.02 -15.46
CA ALA A 273 13.64 12.06 -16.15
C ALA A 273 12.69 11.50 -17.23
N GLY A 274 13.00 10.30 -17.75
CA GLY A 274 12.24 9.63 -18.80
C GLY A 274 11.39 8.44 -18.33
N ILE A 275 11.12 8.29 -17.01
CA ILE A 275 10.26 7.19 -16.55
C ILE A 275 8.85 7.32 -17.14
N ASP A 276 8.29 6.20 -17.57
CA ASP A 276 6.94 6.18 -18.12
C ASP A 276 5.88 6.53 -17.07
N LEU A 277 4.68 6.79 -17.54
CA LEU A 277 3.55 7.19 -16.72
C LEU A 277 3.26 6.16 -15.62
N LEU A 278 3.35 4.89 -15.93
CA LEU A 278 3.06 3.81 -15.00
C LEU A 278 4.06 3.76 -13.84
N ALA A 279 5.36 3.93 -14.15
CA ALA A 279 6.41 4.05 -13.14
C ALA A 279 6.20 5.31 -12.28
N LYS A 280 5.78 6.44 -12.88
CA LYS A 280 5.46 7.68 -12.16
C LYS A 280 4.26 7.49 -11.21
N MET A 281 3.24 6.76 -11.64
CA MET A 281 2.10 6.39 -10.77
C MET A 281 2.53 5.47 -9.63
N ASN A 282 3.33 4.44 -9.92
CA ASN A 282 3.89 3.56 -8.88
C ASN A 282 4.76 4.32 -7.89
N LEU A 283 5.57 5.26 -8.37
CA LEU A 283 6.35 6.16 -7.53
C LEU A 283 5.46 6.95 -6.58
N ALA A 284 4.35 7.51 -7.08
CA ALA A 284 3.38 8.25 -6.26
C ALA A 284 2.75 7.37 -5.18
N LEU A 285 2.23 6.20 -5.56
CA LEU A 285 1.55 5.30 -4.62
C LEU A 285 2.48 4.78 -3.53
N LYS A 286 3.72 4.41 -3.87
CA LYS A 286 4.73 3.95 -2.90
C LYS A 286 5.20 5.09 -1.99
N SER A 287 5.29 6.33 -2.52
CA SER A 287 5.61 7.50 -1.71
C SER A 287 4.51 7.77 -0.65
N ILE A 288 3.23 7.66 -1.02
CA ILE A 288 2.11 7.79 -0.08
C ILE A 288 2.24 6.75 1.05
N ASP A 289 2.52 5.49 0.71
CA ASP A 289 2.68 4.43 1.71
C ASP A 289 3.86 4.67 2.65
N LEU A 290 5.00 5.07 2.13
CA LEU A 290 6.19 5.34 2.94
C LEU A 290 5.99 6.52 3.88
N LEU A 291 5.37 7.61 3.38
CA LEU A 291 5.03 8.78 4.23
C LEU A 291 4.04 8.39 5.32
N GLY A 292 3.01 7.62 4.98
CA GLY A 292 2.06 7.10 5.97
C GLY A 292 2.74 6.25 7.05
N GLN A 293 3.61 5.32 6.64
CA GLN A 293 4.38 4.49 7.57
C GLN A 293 5.26 5.32 8.51
N LEU A 294 5.89 6.38 8.00
CA LEU A 294 6.69 7.30 8.82
C LEU A 294 5.84 8.01 9.87
N GLY A 295 4.71 8.61 9.45
CA GLY A 295 3.79 9.29 10.35
C GLY A 295 3.26 8.37 11.45
N ILE A 296 2.85 7.15 11.09
CA ILE A 296 2.35 6.16 12.02
C ILE A 296 3.45 5.66 12.96
N LYS A 297 4.61 5.31 12.42
CA LYS A 297 5.69 4.72 13.22
C LYS A 297 6.24 5.68 14.27
N TYR A 298 6.43 6.93 13.89
CA TYR A 298 7.08 7.92 14.73
C TYR A 298 6.09 8.89 15.39
N TRP A 299 4.78 8.55 15.43
CA TRP A 299 3.73 9.44 15.96
C TRP A 299 4.03 10.02 17.36
N GLY A 300 4.65 9.22 18.23
CA GLY A 300 4.98 9.63 19.59
C GLY A 300 6.31 10.41 19.72
N GLU A 301 7.08 10.49 18.63
CA GLU A 301 8.44 11.05 18.64
C GLU A 301 8.57 12.30 17.75
N LEU A 302 7.75 12.39 16.70
CA LEU A 302 7.71 13.56 15.81
C LEU A 302 7.02 14.74 16.46
N GLU A 303 7.50 15.94 16.21
CA GLU A 303 6.80 17.17 16.56
C GLU A 303 5.51 17.34 15.76
N SER A 304 4.60 18.17 16.27
CA SER A 304 3.30 18.39 15.62
C SER A 304 3.43 18.95 14.19
N GLY A 305 4.46 19.79 13.94
CA GLY A 305 4.78 20.33 12.62
C GLY A 305 5.20 19.24 11.65
N ASP A 306 6.13 18.38 12.04
CA ASP A 306 6.64 17.29 11.20
C ASP A 306 5.53 16.30 10.84
N LYS A 307 4.66 15.94 11.82
CA LYS A 307 3.49 15.09 11.55
C LYS A 307 2.56 15.71 10.52
N PHE A 308 2.31 17.01 10.65
CA PHE A 308 1.48 17.76 9.71
C PHE A 308 2.10 17.77 8.31
N GLU A 309 3.41 17.97 8.18
CA GLU A 309 4.10 18.00 6.90
C GLU A 309 4.08 16.63 6.22
N ILE A 310 4.43 15.56 6.95
CA ILE A 310 4.45 14.17 6.43
C ILE A 310 3.05 13.76 5.94
N VAL A 311 2.04 13.92 6.78
CA VAL A 311 0.68 13.50 6.45
C VAL A 311 0.09 14.37 5.35
N SER A 312 0.32 15.69 5.38
CA SER A 312 -0.12 16.60 4.31
C SER A 312 0.54 16.27 2.97
N ALA A 313 1.82 15.88 2.95
CA ALA A 313 2.51 15.48 1.73
C ALA A 313 1.84 14.23 1.12
N ALA A 314 1.48 13.23 1.94
CA ALA A 314 0.75 12.06 1.48
C ALA A 314 -0.63 12.40 0.88
N TYR A 315 -1.40 13.27 1.56
CA TYR A 315 -2.70 13.75 1.07
C TYR A 315 -2.55 14.48 -0.27
N LYS A 316 -1.67 15.48 -0.32
CA LYS A 316 -1.45 16.32 -1.50
C LYS A 316 -0.99 15.48 -2.69
N LEU A 317 -0.04 14.56 -2.48
CA LEU A 317 0.44 13.68 -3.54
C LEU A 317 -0.69 12.80 -4.09
N GLY A 318 -1.46 12.15 -3.23
CA GLY A 318 -2.59 11.32 -3.67
C GLY A 318 -3.62 12.14 -4.44
N LEU A 319 -3.98 13.32 -3.95
CA LEU A 319 -4.96 14.20 -4.61
C LEU A 319 -4.44 14.82 -5.91
N ARG A 320 -3.13 15.10 -6.05
CA ARG A 320 -2.52 15.49 -7.32
C ARG A 320 -2.51 14.33 -8.32
N THR A 321 -2.24 13.11 -7.83
CA THR A 321 -2.34 11.91 -8.66
C THR A 321 -3.77 11.71 -9.18
N LEU A 322 -4.78 12.03 -8.37
CA LEU A 322 -6.18 12.03 -8.79
C LEU A 322 -6.44 13.11 -9.85
N SER A 323 -5.98 14.34 -9.64
CA SER A 323 -6.12 15.44 -10.62
C SER A 323 -5.52 15.06 -11.98
N PHE A 324 -4.31 14.52 -11.97
CA PHE A 324 -3.65 14.02 -13.20
C PHE A 324 -4.52 12.97 -13.91
N ASN A 325 -4.99 11.95 -13.18
CA ASN A 325 -5.77 10.85 -13.79
C ASN A 325 -7.13 11.32 -14.33
N LEU A 326 -7.83 12.18 -13.61
CA LEU A 326 -9.11 12.74 -14.06
C LEU A 326 -8.90 13.70 -15.24
N GLY A 327 -7.86 14.53 -15.20
CA GLY A 327 -7.47 15.41 -16.32
C GLY A 327 -7.17 14.60 -17.58
N PHE A 328 -6.34 13.57 -17.47
CA PHE A 328 -6.01 12.66 -18.58
C PHE A 328 -7.26 11.99 -19.17
N LEU A 329 -8.17 11.53 -18.32
CA LEU A 329 -9.44 10.93 -18.75
C LEU A 329 -10.32 11.91 -19.53
N LEU A 330 -10.40 13.17 -19.07
CA LEU A 330 -11.24 14.21 -19.69
C LEU A 330 -10.62 14.76 -20.97
N GLU A 331 -9.31 14.95 -21.01
CA GLU A 331 -8.57 15.43 -22.19
C GLU A 331 -8.60 14.41 -23.33
N ASN A 332 -8.53 13.11 -23.02
CA ASN A 332 -8.56 12.04 -24.01
C ASN A 332 -9.96 11.42 -24.18
N LYS A 333 -10.99 12.10 -23.70
CA LYS A 333 -12.38 11.60 -23.66
C LYS A 333 -12.86 11.10 -25.02
N ASP A 334 -12.66 11.86 -26.10
CA ASP A 334 -13.16 11.53 -27.43
C ASP A 334 -12.45 10.29 -28.00
N GLU A 335 -11.14 10.15 -27.80
CA GLU A 335 -10.39 8.99 -28.23
C GLU A 335 -10.78 7.73 -27.44
N ILE A 336 -10.96 7.85 -26.13
CA ILE A 336 -11.45 6.77 -25.25
C ILE A 336 -12.85 6.35 -25.70
N ILE A 337 -13.74 7.31 -26.02
CA ILE A 337 -15.08 7.08 -26.53
C ILE A 337 -15.06 6.26 -27.84
N GLU A 338 -14.23 6.67 -28.79
CA GLU A 338 -14.10 5.95 -30.06
C GLU A 338 -13.57 4.53 -29.87
N HIS A 339 -12.60 4.35 -28.97
CA HIS A 339 -12.08 3.03 -28.67
C HIS A 339 -13.13 2.11 -28.02
N ILE A 340 -13.90 2.63 -27.06
CA ILE A 340 -14.99 1.89 -26.42
C ILE A 340 -16.08 1.54 -27.42
N LYS A 341 -16.47 2.47 -28.29
CA LYS A 341 -17.43 2.20 -29.38
C LYS A 341 -16.95 1.02 -30.23
N LYS A 342 -15.69 1.01 -30.62
CA LYS A 342 -15.09 -0.07 -31.39
C LYS A 342 -15.17 -1.42 -30.68
N ILE A 343 -14.82 -1.46 -29.37
CA ILE A 343 -14.91 -2.68 -28.57
C ILE A 343 -16.37 -3.18 -28.47
N ILE A 344 -17.33 -2.28 -28.25
CA ILE A 344 -18.75 -2.62 -28.18
C ILE A 344 -19.23 -3.20 -29.51
N ILE A 345 -18.90 -2.56 -30.62
CA ILE A 345 -19.26 -3.01 -31.98
C ILE A 345 -18.64 -4.39 -32.24
N ASP A 346 -17.33 -4.56 -31.98
CA ASP A 346 -16.62 -5.83 -32.20
C ASP A 346 -17.23 -6.98 -31.36
N LYS A 347 -17.63 -6.70 -30.12
CA LYS A 347 -18.30 -7.68 -29.26
C LYS A 347 -19.65 -8.09 -29.81
N TYR A 348 -20.49 -7.14 -30.24
CA TYR A 348 -21.81 -7.44 -30.81
C TYR A 348 -21.71 -8.17 -32.16
N ILE A 349 -20.73 -7.83 -33.00
CA ILE A 349 -20.48 -8.52 -34.27
C ILE A 349 -20.06 -9.98 -33.99
N LYS A 350 -19.25 -10.26 -32.97
CA LYS A 350 -18.83 -11.62 -32.59
C LYS A 350 -19.98 -12.47 -32.05
N ASP A 351 -20.93 -11.86 -31.33
CA ASP A 351 -22.08 -12.56 -30.74
C ASP A 351 -23.20 -12.88 -31.76
N LYS A 352 -22.95 -12.64 -33.08
CA LYS A 352 -23.84 -12.99 -34.23
C LYS A 352 -25.30 -12.52 -34.10
N SER A 353 -25.58 -11.41 -33.46
CA SER A 353 -26.90 -10.77 -33.57
C SER A 353 -26.95 -10.01 -34.90
N GLU A 354 -27.64 -10.54 -35.90
CA GLU A 354 -27.75 -9.99 -37.28
C GLU A 354 -28.43 -8.60 -37.36
N GLU A 355 -28.86 -8.05 -36.23
CA GLU A 355 -29.62 -6.80 -36.16
C GLU A 355 -28.83 -5.62 -35.52
N TRP A 356 -27.52 -5.72 -35.28
CA TRP A 356 -26.79 -4.60 -34.70
C TRP A 356 -26.37 -3.57 -35.76
N ASP A 357 -27.15 -2.46 -35.82
CA ASP A 357 -26.77 -1.26 -36.59
C ASP A 357 -26.26 -0.17 -35.63
N PRO A 358 -24.99 0.28 -35.74
CA PRO A 358 -24.45 1.36 -34.94
C PRO A 358 -25.25 2.65 -34.99
N ALA A 359 -25.88 2.95 -36.12
CA ALA A 359 -26.73 4.15 -36.29
C ALA A 359 -28.05 4.07 -35.51
N LEU A 360 -28.69 2.88 -35.50
CA LEU A 360 -29.89 2.62 -34.73
C LEU A 360 -29.67 2.47 -33.22
N ASN A 361 -28.44 2.10 -32.81
CA ASN A 361 -28.08 1.91 -31.40
C ASN A 361 -27.22 3.05 -30.82
N LYS A 362 -27.20 4.21 -31.45
CA LYS A 362 -26.42 5.39 -31.10
C LYS A 362 -26.63 5.80 -29.61
N ASP A 363 -27.85 5.75 -29.13
CA ASP A 363 -28.20 6.11 -27.74
C ASP A 363 -27.60 5.10 -26.74
N LYS A 364 -27.63 3.80 -27.06
CA LYS A 364 -27.03 2.75 -26.20
C LYS A 364 -25.52 2.91 -26.10
N VAL A 365 -24.86 3.24 -27.20
CA VAL A 365 -23.41 3.49 -27.24
C VAL A 365 -23.08 4.73 -26.40
N ALA A 366 -23.86 5.82 -26.55
CA ALA A 366 -23.65 7.05 -25.78
C ALA A 366 -23.83 6.82 -24.27
N ILE A 367 -24.88 6.10 -23.86
CA ILE A 367 -25.12 5.74 -22.45
C ILE A 367 -23.99 4.87 -21.90
N SER A 368 -23.55 3.86 -22.65
CA SER A 368 -22.44 2.97 -22.22
C SER A 368 -21.14 3.73 -22.05
N THR A 369 -20.87 4.70 -22.91
CA THR A 369 -19.68 5.55 -22.83
C THR A 369 -19.71 6.50 -21.64
N SER A 370 -20.85 7.17 -21.42
CA SER A 370 -21.04 8.02 -20.24
C SER A 370 -20.88 7.23 -18.94
N ASN A 371 -21.47 6.03 -18.88
CA ASN A 371 -21.33 5.12 -17.74
C ASN A 371 -19.88 4.70 -17.51
N PHE A 372 -19.08 4.50 -18.57
CA PHE A 372 -17.67 4.20 -18.43
C PHE A 372 -16.90 5.36 -17.80
N ILE A 373 -17.08 6.60 -18.29
CA ILE A 373 -16.40 7.78 -17.74
C ILE A 373 -16.79 7.97 -16.28
N ILE A 374 -18.07 7.89 -15.94
CA ILE A 374 -18.54 7.98 -14.56
C ILE A 374 -17.91 6.91 -13.68
N SER A 375 -17.97 5.65 -14.12
CA SER A 375 -17.45 4.50 -13.35
C SER A 375 -15.94 4.60 -13.15
N TRP A 376 -15.20 5.00 -14.18
CA TRP A 376 -13.75 5.11 -14.09
C TRP A 376 -13.32 6.27 -13.17
N SER A 377 -13.95 7.44 -13.32
CA SER A 377 -13.71 8.59 -12.44
C SER A 377 -14.04 8.26 -10.98
N TYR A 378 -15.15 7.56 -10.75
CA TYR A 378 -15.55 7.09 -9.43
C TYR A 378 -14.54 6.10 -8.84
N LEU A 379 -14.12 5.07 -9.62
CA LEU A 379 -13.15 4.06 -9.16
C LEU A 379 -11.80 4.66 -8.84
N LEU A 380 -11.31 5.58 -9.66
CA LEU A 380 -10.06 6.31 -9.41
C LEU A 380 -10.17 7.13 -8.12
N SER A 381 -11.26 7.86 -7.94
CA SER A 381 -11.44 8.72 -6.76
C SER A 381 -11.52 7.90 -5.48
N ILE A 382 -12.32 6.84 -5.43
CA ILE A 382 -12.43 5.99 -4.23
C ILE A 382 -11.14 5.22 -3.95
N ALA A 383 -10.42 4.79 -5.00
CA ALA A 383 -9.14 4.09 -4.86
C ALA A 383 -8.08 5.00 -4.22
N ILE A 384 -7.95 6.24 -4.69
CA ILE A 384 -7.01 7.22 -4.13
C ILE A 384 -7.39 7.62 -2.70
N ILE A 385 -8.66 7.92 -2.44
CA ILE A 385 -9.15 8.26 -1.09
C ILE A 385 -8.82 7.11 -0.12
N ARG A 386 -9.13 5.88 -0.49
CA ARG A 386 -8.82 4.71 0.34
C ARG A 386 -7.32 4.48 0.48
N ARG A 387 -6.53 4.67 -0.57
CA ARG A 387 -5.08 4.54 -0.49
C ARG A 387 -4.48 5.51 0.51
N ILE A 388 -4.86 6.78 0.47
CA ILE A 388 -4.42 7.78 1.45
C ILE A 388 -4.86 7.36 2.85
N SER A 389 -6.16 7.07 3.04
CA SER A 389 -6.72 6.75 4.36
C SER A 389 -6.10 5.49 4.98
N PHE A 390 -5.78 4.46 4.19
CA PHE A 390 -5.10 3.26 4.68
C PHE A 390 -3.63 3.49 4.99
N SER A 391 -2.98 4.37 4.24
CA SER A 391 -1.56 4.64 4.44
C SER A 391 -1.30 5.45 5.70
N VAL A 392 -2.14 6.44 6.01
CA VAL A 392 -1.94 7.36 7.15
C VAL A 392 -2.86 7.10 8.34
N GLY A 393 -3.90 6.27 8.18
CA GLY A 393 -4.99 6.13 9.15
C GLY A 393 -4.59 5.44 10.44
N ASP A 394 -4.19 6.23 11.44
CA ASP A 394 -3.91 5.78 12.81
C ASP A 394 -4.56 6.74 13.81
N GLU A 395 -5.20 6.20 14.87
CA GLU A 395 -5.91 6.99 15.89
C GLU A 395 -4.99 8.03 16.56
N ASN A 396 -3.71 7.73 16.69
CA ASN A 396 -2.73 8.63 17.29
C ASN A 396 -2.43 9.87 16.43
N LEU A 397 -2.78 9.84 15.15
CA LEU A 397 -2.63 10.97 14.22
C LEU A 397 -3.92 11.80 14.08
N LYS A 398 -5.00 11.48 14.80
CA LYS A 398 -6.27 12.22 14.72
C LYS A 398 -6.12 13.74 14.86
N PRO A 399 -5.37 14.28 15.82
CA PRO A 399 -5.17 15.74 15.89
C PRO A 399 -4.47 16.33 14.66
N THR A 400 -3.71 15.53 13.94
CA THR A 400 -3.06 15.93 12.67
C THR A 400 -4.07 15.98 11.54
N PHE A 401 -4.98 14.97 11.46
CA PHE A 401 -6.04 14.95 10.46
C PHE A 401 -7.00 16.13 10.64
N ASP A 402 -7.38 16.44 11.89
CA ASP A 402 -8.25 17.59 12.20
C ASP A 402 -7.62 18.90 11.70
N LYS A 403 -6.33 19.13 11.99
CA LYS A 403 -5.60 20.32 11.49
C LYS A 403 -5.51 20.38 9.96
N ILE A 404 -5.33 19.24 9.30
CA ILE A 404 -5.28 19.18 7.83
C ILE A 404 -6.64 19.50 7.24
N LEU A 405 -7.70 18.98 7.83
CA LEU A 405 -9.09 19.23 7.40
C LEU A 405 -9.48 20.69 7.63
N ASP A 406 -9.12 21.30 8.78
CA ASP A 406 -9.36 22.72 9.07
C ASP A 406 -8.68 23.64 8.05
N ALA A 407 -7.45 23.28 7.64
CA ALA A 407 -6.71 24.01 6.63
C ALA A 407 -7.23 23.77 5.19
N ASN A 408 -7.94 22.65 4.96
CA ASN A 408 -8.40 22.23 3.64
C ASN A 408 -9.84 21.64 3.74
N PRO A 409 -10.88 22.45 3.91
CA PRO A 409 -12.25 21.99 4.17
C PRO A 409 -12.97 21.50 2.89
N TYR A 410 -12.24 20.94 1.93
CA TYR A 410 -12.75 20.45 0.64
C TYR A 410 -13.32 19.05 0.72
N ASN A 411 -14.18 18.67 -0.23
CA ASN A 411 -14.85 17.38 -0.26
C ASN A 411 -13.89 16.19 -0.26
N SER A 412 -12.79 16.27 -0.99
CA SER A 412 -11.78 15.20 -1.02
C SER A 412 -11.17 14.92 0.36
N TYR A 413 -10.83 15.97 1.11
CA TYR A 413 -10.28 15.84 2.46
C TYR A 413 -11.32 15.32 3.47
N LYS A 414 -12.57 15.76 3.35
CA LYS A 414 -13.70 15.24 4.14
C LYS A 414 -13.93 13.73 3.88
N LEU A 415 -13.83 13.30 2.61
CA LEU A 415 -13.97 11.89 2.24
C LEU A 415 -12.80 11.04 2.75
N ILE A 416 -11.56 11.57 2.72
CA ILE A 416 -10.41 10.89 3.32
C ILE A 416 -10.63 10.74 4.84
N ASN A 417 -11.05 11.81 5.52
CA ASN A 417 -11.35 11.76 6.95
C ASN A 417 -12.46 10.76 7.27
N ALA A 418 -13.56 10.77 6.53
CA ALA A 418 -14.63 9.77 6.67
C ALA A 418 -14.11 8.35 6.46
N SER A 419 -13.25 8.13 5.47
CA SER A 419 -12.64 6.83 5.20
C SER A 419 -11.74 6.37 6.34
N ILE A 420 -10.96 7.26 6.98
CA ILE A 420 -10.13 6.96 8.15
C ILE A 420 -11.02 6.55 9.33
N GLU A 421 -12.03 7.36 9.66
CA GLU A 421 -12.94 7.10 10.78
C GLU A 421 -13.73 5.79 10.58
N LEU A 422 -14.12 5.46 9.34
CA LEU A 422 -14.81 4.22 9.00
C LEU A 422 -13.92 2.98 8.99
N ASN A 423 -12.60 3.12 9.14
CA ASN A 423 -11.70 1.97 9.33
C ASN A 423 -11.77 1.38 10.75
N TYR A 424 -12.40 2.07 11.69
CA TYR A 424 -12.60 1.62 13.08
C TYR A 424 -14.02 1.08 13.30
N PRO A 425 -14.24 0.23 14.32
CA PRO A 425 -15.55 -0.42 14.53
C PRO A 425 -16.71 0.52 14.79
N ASN A 426 -16.43 1.70 15.35
CA ASN A 426 -17.48 2.68 15.70
C ASN A 426 -17.80 3.57 14.50
N ILE A 427 -19.07 3.71 14.18
CA ILE A 427 -19.54 4.59 13.10
C ILE A 427 -19.57 6.05 13.60
N PRO A 428 -18.88 6.99 12.92
CA PRO A 428 -18.89 8.41 13.26
C PRO A 428 -20.15 9.09 12.70
N TYR A 429 -21.32 8.76 13.25
CA TYR A 429 -22.63 9.17 12.70
C TYR A 429 -22.77 10.68 12.47
N ASP A 430 -22.35 11.51 13.40
CA ASP A 430 -22.51 12.97 13.32
C ASP A 430 -21.66 13.56 12.19
N ILE A 431 -20.44 13.09 12.04
CA ILE A 431 -19.54 13.46 10.93
C ILE A 431 -20.15 13.06 9.58
N LEU A 432 -20.63 11.82 9.47
CA LEU A 432 -21.22 11.31 8.24
C LEU A 432 -22.50 12.07 7.88
N LYS A 433 -23.32 12.45 8.87
CA LYS A 433 -24.54 13.26 8.66
C LYS A 433 -24.21 14.66 8.17
N GLN A 434 -23.19 15.29 8.75
CA GLN A 434 -22.69 16.57 8.30
C GLN A 434 -22.23 16.49 6.84
N TYR A 435 -21.33 15.55 6.52
CA TYR A 435 -20.77 15.38 5.18
C TYR A 435 -21.83 15.02 4.13
N SER A 436 -22.77 14.14 4.49
CA SER A 436 -23.89 13.82 3.60
C SER A 436 -24.74 15.05 3.25
N THR A 437 -24.93 15.96 4.21
CA THR A 437 -25.67 17.21 4.00
C THR A 437 -24.88 18.19 3.14
N GLU A 438 -23.59 18.37 3.43
CA GLU A 438 -22.70 19.28 2.70
C GLU A 438 -22.47 18.84 1.25
N MET A 439 -22.40 17.54 1.00
CA MET A 439 -22.13 16.95 -0.32
C MET A 439 -23.40 16.60 -1.12
N LYS A 440 -24.60 16.97 -0.64
CA LYS A 440 -25.90 16.55 -1.24
C LYS A 440 -26.02 16.86 -2.74
N ASP A 441 -25.46 17.98 -3.19
CA ASP A 441 -25.52 18.44 -4.58
C ASP A 441 -24.33 17.91 -5.42
N ASN A 442 -23.31 17.35 -4.77
CA ASN A 442 -22.17 16.67 -5.43
C ASN A 442 -22.42 15.16 -5.48
N ARG A 443 -23.04 14.72 -6.57
CA ARG A 443 -23.50 13.31 -6.72
C ARG A 443 -22.35 12.30 -6.60
N MET A 444 -21.21 12.61 -7.19
CA MET A 444 -20.05 11.71 -7.13
C MET A 444 -19.50 11.56 -5.71
N CYS A 445 -19.32 12.66 -4.99
CA CYS A 445 -18.87 12.62 -3.59
C CYS A 445 -19.90 11.89 -2.71
N HIS A 446 -21.17 12.12 -2.96
CA HIS A 446 -22.25 11.43 -2.24
C HIS A 446 -22.23 9.90 -2.48
N MET A 447 -21.96 9.46 -3.72
CA MET A 447 -21.78 8.04 -4.05
C MET A 447 -20.56 7.45 -3.35
N ILE A 448 -19.43 8.18 -3.32
CA ILE A 448 -18.22 7.73 -2.65
C ILE A 448 -18.48 7.60 -1.15
N LEU A 449 -19.07 8.60 -0.50
CA LEU A 449 -19.40 8.56 0.93
C LEU A 449 -20.31 7.38 1.27
N ARG A 450 -21.34 7.14 0.45
CA ARG A 450 -22.24 5.97 0.56
C ARG A 450 -21.45 4.67 0.55
N ASP A 451 -20.56 4.49 -0.41
CA ASP A 451 -19.88 3.23 -0.61
C ASP A 451 -18.78 3.01 0.44
N LEU A 452 -18.20 4.08 1.02
CA LEU A 452 -17.36 3.98 2.22
C LEU A 452 -18.15 3.45 3.43
N VAL A 453 -19.40 3.91 3.62
CA VAL A 453 -20.29 3.42 4.68
C VAL A 453 -20.67 1.96 4.44
N ILE A 454 -20.99 1.58 3.20
CA ILE A 454 -21.28 0.19 2.82
C ILE A 454 -20.08 -0.70 3.12
N TYR A 455 -18.86 -0.27 2.73
CA TYR A 455 -17.63 -1.00 2.99
C TYR A 455 -17.40 -1.23 4.50
N HIS A 456 -17.67 -0.21 5.33
CA HIS A 456 -17.62 -0.36 6.78
C HIS A 456 -18.59 -1.43 7.29
N MET A 457 -19.83 -1.45 6.77
CA MET A 457 -20.85 -2.43 7.15
C MET A 457 -20.51 -3.86 6.72
N TYR A 458 -19.73 -4.04 5.66
CA TYR A 458 -19.18 -5.34 5.27
C TYR A 458 -18.01 -5.78 6.15
N ARG A 459 -17.28 -4.81 6.69
CA ARG A 459 -16.10 -5.09 7.51
C ARG A 459 -16.43 -5.34 8.98
N PHE A 460 -17.42 -4.64 9.50
CA PHE A 460 -17.80 -4.68 10.91
C PHE A 460 -19.25 -5.09 11.07
N ASP A 461 -19.51 -5.91 12.10
CA ASP A 461 -20.87 -6.25 12.46
C ASP A 461 -21.56 -5.01 13.07
N VAL A 462 -22.59 -4.51 12.38
CA VAL A 462 -23.32 -3.30 12.75
C VAL A 462 -24.71 -3.70 13.25
N ASP A 463 -25.06 -3.31 14.47
CA ASP A 463 -26.34 -3.60 15.06
C ASP A 463 -27.51 -2.92 14.32
N TYR A 464 -28.74 -3.41 14.57
CA TYR A 464 -29.95 -2.90 13.91
C TYR A 464 -30.19 -1.41 14.15
N THR A 465 -29.94 -0.92 15.37
CA THR A 465 -30.14 0.49 15.75
C THR A 465 -29.18 1.40 14.97
N THR A 466 -27.94 0.99 14.83
CA THR A 466 -26.94 1.70 14.05
C THR A 466 -27.26 1.67 12.55
N ARG A 467 -27.72 0.52 12.03
CA ARG A 467 -28.22 0.41 10.64
C ARG A 467 -29.38 1.36 10.37
N ALA A 468 -30.35 1.44 11.29
CA ALA A 468 -31.47 2.38 11.18
C ALA A 468 -31.02 3.85 11.17
N LYS A 469 -30.00 4.21 11.95
CA LYS A 469 -29.38 5.54 11.91
C LYS A 469 -28.68 5.81 10.57
N ILE A 470 -27.97 4.83 10.01
CA ILE A 470 -27.34 4.96 8.69
C ILE A 470 -28.35 5.26 7.60
N ASN A 471 -29.54 4.63 7.63
CA ASN A 471 -30.61 4.94 6.69
C ASN A 471 -31.05 6.42 6.73
N SER A 472 -30.96 7.06 7.89
CA SER A 472 -31.32 8.48 8.04
C SER A 472 -30.26 9.44 7.50
N LEU A 473 -29.10 8.95 7.03
CA LEU A 473 -28.06 9.77 6.39
C LEU A 473 -28.45 10.21 4.95
N ASN A 474 -29.58 9.76 4.42
CA ASN A 474 -30.04 10.06 3.05
C ASN A 474 -29.01 9.71 1.94
N LEU A 475 -28.21 8.66 2.19
CA LEU A 475 -27.20 8.19 1.23
C LEU A 475 -27.76 7.27 0.15
N GLY A 476 -29.11 7.20 -0.04
CA GLY A 476 -29.73 6.28 -0.98
C GLY A 476 -29.59 4.80 -0.58
N LEU A 477 -29.46 4.54 0.72
CA LEU A 477 -29.39 3.19 1.29
C LEU A 477 -30.78 2.78 1.76
N THR A 478 -31.27 1.63 1.29
CA THR A 478 -32.54 1.05 1.75
C THR A 478 -32.26 -0.30 2.40
N MET A 479 -32.76 -0.52 3.59
CA MET A 479 -32.65 -1.81 4.28
C MET A 479 -33.93 -2.62 4.12
N ASP A 480 -33.78 -3.89 3.79
CA ASP A 480 -34.90 -4.82 3.76
C ASP A 480 -35.31 -5.21 5.20
N LYS A 481 -36.38 -4.59 5.70
CA LYS A 481 -36.90 -4.82 7.06
C LYS A 481 -37.44 -6.24 7.28
N GLN A 482 -37.89 -6.91 6.22
CA GLN A 482 -38.63 -8.18 6.37
C GLN A 482 -37.70 -9.38 6.63
N ARG A 483 -36.50 -9.38 6.08
CA ARG A 483 -35.53 -10.49 6.27
C ARG A 483 -34.82 -10.46 7.61
N TYR A 484 -34.65 -9.28 8.20
CA TYR A 484 -33.96 -9.15 9.50
C TYR A 484 -34.75 -9.75 10.68
N ILE A 485 -36.10 -9.69 10.61
CA ILE A 485 -36.96 -10.30 11.63
C ILE A 485 -36.91 -11.83 11.58
N GLN A 486 -36.69 -12.41 10.41
CA GLN A 486 -36.54 -13.87 10.23
C GLN A 486 -35.16 -14.40 10.64
N GLY A 487 -34.07 -13.66 10.38
CA GLY A 487 -32.71 -14.06 10.78
C GLY A 487 -32.50 -14.02 12.30
N SER A 488 -33.01 -13.01 13.00
CA SER A 488 -32.90 -12.91 14.46
C SER A 488 -33.70 -13.97 15.23
N SER A 489 -34.71 -14.60 14.60
CA SER A 489 -35.45 -15.71 15.17
C SER A 489 -34.76 -17.07 15.03
N GLN A 490 -33.78 -17.21 14.12
CA GLN A 490 -33.00 -18.46 13.96
C GLN A 490 -31.77 -18.53 14.87
N ILE A 491 -31.27 -17.41 15.40
CA ILE A 491 -30.10 -17.37 16.30
C ILE A 491 -30.48 -17.65 17.77
N LYS A 492 -31.78 -17.76 18.07
CA LYS A 492 -32.34 -18.06 19.41
C LYS A 492 -32.81 -19.52 19.56
N ARG A 493 -32.34 -20.44 18.73
CA ARG A 493 -32.58 -21.88 18.92
C ARG A 493 -31.28 -22.66 19.00
#